data_4f944ba8e60c376b0c960124fc5de3ec
#
_entry.id   4f944ba8e60c376b0c960124fc5de3ec
#
_cell.length_a   1.000
_cell.length_b   1.000
_cell.length_c   1.000
_cell.angle_alpha   90.00
_cell.angle_beta   90.00
_cell.angle_gamma   90.00
#
_symmetry.space_group_name_H-M   'P 1'
#
loop_
_entity.id
_entity.type
_entity.pdbx_description
1 polymer ?
#
loop_
_entity_poly.entity_id
_entity_poly.type
_entity_poly.pdbx_seq_one_letter_code
_entity_poly.pdbx_strand_id
1 'polypeptide(L)'
;MTDDSEVPRIVSASREIAAAADEIFELIADPAQQPRWDGNDNLAEAPAGQRVRKVGEVFAMTTTKGHIRENHIVEFEEGRRIAWLPAEPASEPPGHLWRWELEPVDAARTRVTHTYDWSRLTDENRLPRARATTPAKLQASIDRLAAIAEG
;
A
#
# COMPACT_ATOMS: atom_id res chain seq x y z
N MET A 1 5.36 30.05 -7.81
CA MET A 1 6.09 28.79 -8.06
C MET A 1 6.09 27.95 -6.80
N THR A 2 5.64 26.72 -6.89
CA THR A 2 5.61 25.83 -5.73
C THR A 2 7.00 25.24 -5.51
N ASP A 3 7.53 25.42 -4.32
CA ASP A 3 8.78 24.83 -3.89
C ASP A 3 8.48 23.37 -3.49
N ASP A 4 9.34 22.43 -3.90
CA ASP A 4 9.21 21.01 -3.54
C ASP A 4 9.16 20.80 -2.01
N SER A 5 9.82 21.67 -1.25
CA SER A 5 9.80 21.59 0.20
C SER A 5 8.43 21.86 0.82
N GLU A 6 7.52 22.47 0.05
CA GLU A 6 6.15 22.73 0.51
C GLU A 6 5.20 21.56 0.29
N VAL A 7 5.61 20.60 -0.53
CA VAL A 7 4.78 19.41 -0.79
C VAL A 7 5.07 18.36 0.28
N PRO A 8 4.03 17.91 1.03
CA PRO A 8 4.24 16.87 2.02
C PRO A 8 4.80 15.59 1.40
N ARG A 9 5.88 15.08 1.96
CA ARG A 9 6.51 13.84 1.49
C ARG A 9 5.95 12.60 2.19
N ILE A 10 5.14 12.81 3.21
CA ILE A 10 4.41 11.75 3.88
C ILE A 10 2.94 12.15 3.86
N VAL A 11 2.12 11.35 3.21
CA VAL A 11 0.67 11.58 3.15
C VAL A 11 -0.04 10.33 3.65
N SER A 12 -1.20 10.52 4.29
CA SER A 12 -1.97 9.40 4.81
C SER A 12 -3.46 9.68 4.77
N ALA A 13 -4.23 8.60 4.84
CA ALA A 13 -5.66 8.64 5.01
C ALA A 13 -6.06 7.52 5.97
N SER A 14 -7.16 7.68 6.67
CA SER A 14 -7.64 6.64 7.57
C SER A 14 -9.16 6.59 7.60
N ARG A 15 -9.69 5.44 8.03
CA ARG A 15 -11.11 5.18 8.12
C ARG A 15 -11.36 4.00 9.06
N GLU A 16 -12.48 3.99 9.75
CA GLU A 16 -12.97 2.78 10.40
C GLU A 16 -13.68 1.90 9.38
N ILE A 17 -13.39 0.60 9.42
CA ILE A 17 -14.02 -0.40 8.58
C ILE A 17 -14.75 -1.39 9.50
N ALA A 18 -16.01 -1.71 9.16
CA ALA A 18 -16.84 -2.62 9.94
C ALA A 18 -16.49 -4.08 9.60
N ALA A 19 -15.30 -4.50 9.97
CA ALA A 19 -14.79 -5.85 9.81
C ALA A 19 -13.65 -6.09 10.80
N ALA A 20 -13.38 -7.35 11.09
CA ALA A 20 -12.29 -7.73 11.98
C ALA A 20 -10.93 -7.47 11.33
N ALA A 21 -9.93 -7.12 12.15
CA ALA A 21 -8.60 -6.77 11.66
C ALA A 21 -7.95 -7.91 10.86
N ASP A 22 -8.10 -9.16 11.29
CA ASP A 22 -7.51 -10.29 10.59
C ASP A 22 -8.10 -10.51 9.19
N GLU A 23 -9.39 -10.26 9.02
CA GLU A 23 -10.04 -10.36 7.71
C GLU A 23 -9.55 -9.28 6.76
N ILE A 24 -9.41 -8.05 7.26
CA ILE A 24 -8.90 -6.93 6.47
C ILE A 24 -7.43 -7.18 6.10
N PHE A 25 -6.65 -7.66 7.06
CA PHE A 25 -5.22 -7.88 6.85
C PHE A 25 -4.95 -8.91 5.76
N GLU A 26 -5.77 -9.96 5.66
CA GLU A 26 -5.65 -10.95 4.58
C GLU A 26 -5.77 -10.32 3.20
N LEU A 27 -6.66 -9.35 3.04
CA LEU A 27 -6.86 -8.66 1.77
C LEU A 27 -5.64 -7.81 1.39
N ILE A 28 -4.90 -7.33 2.38
CA ILE A 28 -3.71 -6.48 2.15
C ILE A 28 -2.47 -7.33 1.97
N ALA A 29 -2.26 -8.31 2.86
CA ALA A 29 -1.03 -9.10 2.90
C ALA A 29 -0.95 -10.18 1.83
N ASP A 30 -2.06 -10.50 1.17
CA ASP A 30 -2.06 -11.42 0.03
C ASP A 30 -2.06 -10.60 -1.26
N PRO A 31 -0.94 -10.55 -1.99
CA PRO A 31 -0.84 -9.73 -3.20
C PRO A 31 -1.90 -10.04 -4.25
N ALA A 32 -2.34 -11.30 -4.36
CA ALA A 32 -3.38 -11.67 -5.32
C ALA A 32 -4.70 -10.95 -5.06
N GLN A 33 -4.94 -10.47 -3.84
CA GLN A 33 -6.14 -9.73 -3.46
C GLN A 33 -6.02 -8.22 -3.71
N GLN A 34 -4.82 -7.70 -3.85
CA GLN A 34 -4.60 -6.25 -3.92
C GLN A 34 -5.29 -5.56 -5.09
N PRO A 35 -5.36 -6.14 -6.29
CA PRO A 35 -6.09 -5.48 -7.38
C PRO A 35 -7.58 -5.24 -7.08
N ARG A 36 -8.17 -6.02 -6.18
CA ARG A 36 -9.57 -5.87 -5.81
C ARG A 36 -9.86 -4.56 -5.08
N TRP A 37 -8.92 -4.11 -4.25
CA TRP A 37 -9.10 -2.89 -3.46
C TRP A 37 -8.31 -1.69 -3.96
N ASP A 38 -7.45 -1.86 -4.98
CA ASP A 38 -6.74 -0.72 -5.55
C ASP A 38 -7.76 0.26 -6.16
N GLY A 39 -7.85 1.44 -5.60
CA GLY A 39 -8.81 2.46 -6.01
C GLY A 39 -8.31 3.39 -7.11
N ASN A 40 -7.10 3.17 -7.62
CA ASN A 40 -6.45 4.09 -8.57
C ASN A 40 -6.08 3.43 -9.92
N ASP A 41 -6.55 2.22 -10.16
CA ASP A 41 -6.31 1.48 -11.40
C ASP A 41 -4.81 1.33 -11.71
N ASN A 42 -4.03 1.02 -10.68
CA ASN A 42 -2.58 0.83 -10.80
C ASN A 42 -2.17 -0.63 -10.80
N LEU A 43 -2.93 -1.50 -10.15
CA LEU A 43 -2.56 -2.90 -9.93
C LEU A 43 -3.45 -3.82 -10.77
N ALA A 44 -2.83 -4.66 -11.61
CA ALA A 44 -3.57 -5.55 -12.51
C ALA A 44 -3.69 -6.96 -11.93
N GLU A 45 -2.56 -7.59 -11.61
CA GLU A 45 -2.57 -8.97 -11.14
C GLU A 45 -1.29 -9.35 -10.41
N ALA A 46 -1.38 -10.34 -9.55
CA ALA A 46 -0.23 -10.95 -8.90
C ALA A 46 -0.44 -12.47 -8.84
N PRO A 47 0.63 -13.27 -8.98
CA PRO A 47 0.50 -14.72 -8.83
C PRO A 47 -0.03 -15.09 -7.44
N ALA A 48 -0.80 -16.17 -7.37
CA ALA A 48 -1.25 -16.72 -6.10
C ALA A 48 -0.05 -17.30 -5.32
N GLY A 49 -0.19 -17.39 -4.00
CA GLY A 49 0.82 -18.05 -3.16
C GLY A 49 1.91 -17.13 -2.63
N GLN A 50 1.75 -15.82 -2.75
CA GLN A 50 2.73 -14.84 -2.26
C GLN A 50 2.32 -14.18 -0.94
N ARG A 51 1.38 -14.75 -0.18
CA ARG A 51 0.92 -14.15 1.08
C ARG A 51 2.14 -13.83 1.96
N VAL A 52 2.29 -12.55 2.32
CA VAL A 52 3.44 -12.05 3.09
C VAL A 52 3.32 -12.49 4.55
N ARG A 53 4.43 -12.92 5.15
CA ARG A 53 4.47 -13.41 6.53
C ARG A 53 5.57 -12.80 7.39
N LYS A 54 6.54 -12.11 6.77
CA LYS A 54 7.67 -11.54 7.52
C LYS A 54 8.42 -10.48 6.72
N VAL A 55 9.19 -9.66 7.43
CA VAL A 55 10.15 -8.72 6.84
C VAL A 55 11.19 -9.50 6.03
N GLY A 56 11.60 -8.92 4.91
CA GLY A 56 12.59 -9.51 4.01
C GLY A 56 12.00 -10.28 2.86
N GLU A 57 10.71 -10.60 2.91
CA GLU A 57 10.04 -11.21 1.77
C GLU A 57 9.83 -10.19 0.66
N VAL A 58 9.74 -10.69 -0.57
CA VAL A 58 9.50 -9.87 -1.76
C VAL A 58 8.32 -10.48 -2.51
N PHE A 59 7.34 -9.65 -2.87
CA PHE A 59 6.24 -10.13 -3.71
C PHE A 59 6.22 -9.39 -5.05
N ALA A 60 5.81 -10.10 -6.10
CA ALA A 60 5.70 -9.54 -7.43
C ALA A 60 4.27 -9.08 -7.70
N MET A 61 4.14 -7.96 -8.40
CA MET A 61 2.86 -7.40 -8.81
C MET A 61 3.01 -6.85 -10.23
N THR A 62 2.05 -7.15 -11.10
CA THR A 62 2.00 -6.55 -12.43
C THR A 62 1.06 -5.36 -12.39
N THR A 63 1.54 -4.20 -12.86
CA THR A 63 0.74 -2.98 -12.92
C THR A 63 -0.18 -3.00 -14.13
N THR A 64 -1.18 -2.10 -14.13
CA THR A 64 -2.12 -1.98 -15.26
C THR A 64 -1.42 -1.57 -16.54
N LYS A 65 -0.24 -0.97 -16.46
CA LYS A 65 0.59 -0.62 -17.62
C LYS A 65 1.49 -1.76 -18.09
N GLY A 66 1.40 -2.92 -17.45
CA GLY A 66 2.19 -4.09 -17.82
C GLY A 66 3.58 -4.16 -17.21
N HIS A 67 3.91 -3.30 -16.26
CA HIS A 67 5.20 -3.32 -15.59
C HIS A 67 5.16 -4.25 -14.39
N ILE A 68 6.24 -5.00 -14.19
CA ILE A 68 6.39 -5.84 -13.00
C ILE A 68 7.10 -5.02 -11.92
N ARG A 69 6.60 -5.09 -10.69
CA ARG A 69 7.24 -4.51 -9.52
C ARG A 69 7.56 -5.59 -8.52
N GLU A 70 8.75 -5.51 -7.93
CA GLU A 70 9.15 -6.36 -6.81
C GLU A 70 9.04 -5.51 -5.56
N ASN A 71 8.17 -5.92 -4.64
CA ASN A 71 7.85 -5.15 -3.46
C ASN A 71 8.55 -5.77 -2.25
N HIS A 72 9.51 -5.03 -1.68
CA HIS A 72 10.35 -5.50 -0.58
C HIS A 72 9.70 -5.17 0.75
N ILE A 73 9.38 -6.19 1.53
CA ILE A 73 8.72 -6.00 2.84
C ILE A 73 9.74 -5.51 3.86
N VAL A 74 9.50 -4.32 4.39
CA VAL A 74 10.40 -3.69 5.38
C VAL A 74 9.78 -3.54 6.76
N GLU A 75 8.45 -3.66 6.89
CA GLU A 75 7.75 -3.69 8.17
C GLU A 75 6.69 -4.78 8.10
N PHE A 76 6.56 -5.55 9.15
CA PHE A 76 5.53 -6.58 9.22
C PHE A 76 5.20 -6.93 10.67
N GLU A 77 3.91 -6.88 10.99
CA GLU A 77 3.34 -7.38 12.24
C GLU A 77 1.98 -7.96 11.87
N GLU A 78 1.83 -9.29 12.02
CA GLU A 78 0.63 -10.00 11.58
C GLU A 78 -0.65 -9.36 12.14
N GLY A 79 -1.56 -9.02 11.22
CA GLY A 79 -2.85 -8.41 11.58
C GLY A 79 -2.78 -6.93 11.96
N ARG A 80 -1.62 -6.31 11.97
CA ARG A 80 -1.44 -4.94 12.47
C ARG A 80 -0.74 -4.00 11.52
N ARG A 81 0.33 -4.44 10.88
CA ARG A 81 1.17 -3.54 10.08
C ARG A 81 1.87 -4.30 8.97
N ILE A 82 1.92 -3.67 7.81
CA ILE A 82 2.73 -4.14 6.69
C ILE A 82 3.18 -2.92 5.88
N ALA A 83 4.45 -2.91 5.47
CA ALA A 83 4.96 -1.85 4.62
C ALA A 83 5.97 -2.42 3.63
N TRP A 84 5.96 -1.87 2.42
CA TRP A 84 6.88 -2.32 1.39
C TRP A 84 7.43 -1.17 0.55
N LEU A 85 8.59 -1.46 -0.05
CA LEU A 85 9.26 -0.55 -0.98
C LEU A 85 9.19 -1.18 -2.37
N PRO A 86 8.46 -0.57 -3.31
CA PRO A 86 8.43 -1.06 -4.69
C PRO A 86 9.76 -0.85 -5.39
N ALA A 87 10.14 -1.81 -6.25
CA ALA A 87 11.34 -1.72 -7.06
C ALA A 87 11.10 -2.35 -8.43
N GLU A 88 11.90 -1.97 -9.42
CA GLU A 88 11.94 -2.69 -10.68
C GLU A 88 12.65 -4.02 -10.44
N PRO A 89 12.35 -5.07 -11.26
CA PRO A 89 12.99 -6.38 -11.08
C PRO A 89 14.51 -6.28 -11.05
N ALA A 90 15.12 -6.98 -10.09
CA ALA A 90 16.56 -7.04 -9.89
C ALA A 90 17.22 -5.69 -9.62
N SER A 91 16.44 -4.71 -9.14
CA SER A 91 16.94 -3.36 -8.82
C SER A 91 16.70 -3.02 -7.37
N GLU A 92 17.50 -2.09 -6.85
CA GLU A 92 17.28 -1.56 -5.51
C GLU A 92 16.04 -0.68 -5.48
N PRO A 93 15.26 -0.70 -4.40
CA PRO A 93 14.12 0.20 -4.27
C PRO A 93 14.55 1.66 -4.30
N PRO A 94 13.87 2.52 -5.09
CA PRO A 94 14.24 3.95 -5.14
C PRO A 94 13.90 4.74 -3.88
N GLY A 95 13.08 4.19 -2.97
CA GLY A 95 12.90 4.78 -1.64
C GLY A 95 11.50 5.23 -1.26
N HIS A 96 10.50 5.04 -2.14
CA HIS A 96 9.12 5.33 -1.75
C HIS A 96 8.51 4.12 -1.04
N LEU A 97 7.66 4.38 -0.04
CA LEU A 97 7.13 3.34 0.85
C LEU A 97 5.61 3.42 0.92
N TRP A 98 4.97 2.26 0.88
CA TRP A 98 3.55 2.09 1.14
C TRP A 98 3.39 1.36 2.47
N ARG A 99 2.57 1.92 3.39
CA ARG A 99 2.32 1.32 4.71
C ARG A 99 0.84 1.20 4.97
N TRP A 100 0.45 0.08 5.53
CA TRP A 100 -0.89 -0.17 6.06
C TRP A 100 -0.78 -0.46 7.55
N GLU A 101 -1.63 0.20 8.34
CA GLU A 101 -1.70 -0.01 9.78
C GLU A 101 -3.15 -0.26 10.18
N LEU A 102 -3.36 -1.29 10.99
CA LEU A 102 -4.67 -1.71 11.45
C LEU A 102 -4.71 -1.65 12.98
N GLU A 103 -5.70 -0.94 13.51
CA GLU A 103 -5.93 -0.83 14.95
C GLU A 103 -7.35 -1.31 15.25
N PRO A 104 -7.54 -2.47 15.89
CA PRO A 104 -8.87 -2.93 16.26
C PRO A 104 -9.53 -1.96 17.21
N VAL A 105 -10.75 -1.52 16.88
CA VAL A 105 -11.58 -0.74 17.77
C VAL A 105 -12.35 -1.71 18.67
N ASP A 106 -12.85 -2.78 18.07
CA ASP A 106 -13.45 -3.92 18.75
C ASP A 106 -13.37 -5.15 17.82
N ALA A 107 -14.02 -6.25 18.16
CA ALA A 107 -13.94 -7.50 17.38
C ALA A 107 -14.53 -7.37 15.98
N ALA A 108 -15.37 -6.37 15.73
CA ALA A 108 -16.12 -6.22 14.48
C ALA A 108 -15.76 -4.92 13.74
N ARG A 109 -14.84 -4.10 14.27
CA ARG A 109 -14.45 -2.83 13.64
C ARG A 109 -12.97 -2.58 13.81
N THR A 110 -12.36 -2.01 12.77
CA THR A 110 -10.92 -1.74 12.71
C THR A 110 -10.70 -0.36 12.13
N ARG A 111 -9.82 0.42 12.75
CA ARG A 111 -9.32 1.65 12.14
C ARG A 111 -8.17 1.28 11.22
N VAL A 112 -8.27 1.66 9.96
CA VAL A 112 -7.26 1.40 8.94
C VAL A 112 -6.62 2.71 8.52
N THR A 113 -5.30 2.76 8.54
CA THR A 113 -4.52 3.90 8.07
C THR A 113 -3.61 3.45 6.94
N HIS A 114 -3.64 4.18 5.83
CA HIS A 114 -2.77 3.94 4.68
C HIS A 114 -1.86 5.15 4.50
N THR A 115 -0.56 4.90 4.41
CA THR A 115 0.45 5.95 4.32
C THR A 115 1.32 5.74 3.09
N TYR A 116 1.61 6.82 2.37
CA TYR A 116 2.62 6.87 1.33
C TYR A 116 3.72 7.81 1.78
N ASP A 117 4.94 7.31 1.85
CA ASP A 117 6.11 8.06 2.33
C ASP A 117 7.18 8.06 1.25
N TRP A 118 7.44 9.23 0.65
CA TRP A 118 8.47 9.37 -0.36
C TRP A 118 9.61 10.27 0.10
N SER A 119 9.76 10.45 1.42
CA SER A 119 10.81 11.27 2.00
C SER A 119 12.23 10.77 1.68
N ARG A 120 12.37 9.49 1.35
CA ARG A 120 13.65 8.88 1.00
C ARG A 120 13.77 8.55 -0.49
N LEU A 121 12.85 9.03 -1.31
CA LEU A 121 12.88 8.79 -2.75
C LEU A 121 14.04 9.52 -3.37
N THR A 122 14.90 8.79 -4.09
CA THR A 122 16.12 9.32 -4.72
C THR A 122 16.02 9.44 -6.24
N ASP A 123 15.03 8.79 -6.86
CA ASP A 123 14.86 8.80 -8.30
C ASP A 123 14.07 10.03 -8.74
N GLU A 124 14.75 10.99 -9.36
CA GLU A 124 14.13 12.23 -9.83
C GLU A 124 13.01 12.01 -10.84
N ASN A 125 13.09 10.93 -11.61
CA ASN A 125 12.06 10.60 -12.61
C ASN A 125 10.73 10.22 -11.97
N ARG A 126 10.75 9.83 -10.70
CA ARG A 126 9.55 9.43 -9.95
C ARG A 126 8.95 10.57 -9.12
N LEU A 127 9.65 11.70 -8.98
CA LEU A 127 9.16 12.79 -8.15
C LEU A 127 7.82 13.36 -8.59
N PRO A 128 7.53 13.55 -9.91
CA PRO A 128 6.22 14.05 -10.31
C PRO A 128 5.07 13.13 -9.88
N ARG A 129 5.28 11.83 -9.99
CA ARG A 129 4.28 10.84 -9.58
C ARG A 129 4.11 10.80 -8.06
N ALA A 130 5.21 10.93 -7.33
CA ALA A 130 5.17 10.99 -5.86
C ALA A 130 4.38 12.21 -5.38
N ARG A 131 4.66 13.39 -5.96
CA ARG A 131 3.93 14.62 -5.63
C ARG A 131 2.45 14.53 -5.95
N ALA A 132 2.09 13.76 -6.98
CA ALA A 132 0.71 13.58 -7.40
C ALA A 132 -0.07 12.60 -6.51
N THR A 133 0.60 11.89 -5.63
CA THR A 133 -0.05 10.94 -4.71
C THR A 133 -0.61 11.72 -3.51
N THR A 134 -1.92 11.87 -3.49
CA THR A 134 -2.65 12.68 -2.50
C THR A 134 -3.35 11.80 -1.47
N PRO A 135 -3.74 12.34 -0.31
CA PRO A 135 -4.58 11.60 0.63
C PRO A 135 -5.86 11.06 -0.01
N ALA A 136 -6.45 11.79 -0.96
CA ALA A 136 -7.65 11.34 -1.65
C ALA A 136 -7.43 10.04 -2.43
N LYS A 137 -6.25 9.86 -3.02
CA LYS A 137 -5.91 8.61 -3.72
C LYS A 137 -5.76 7.45 -2.75
N LEU A 138 -5.19 7.70 -1.57
CA LEU A 138 -5.09 6.69 -0.52
C LEU A 138 -6.48 6.32 0.00
N GLN A 139 -7.33 7.34 0.19
CA GLN A 139 -8.70 7.14 0.66
C GLN A 139 -9.51 6.28 -0.33
N ALA A 140 -9.30 6.46 -1.63
CA ALA A 140 -10.00 5.67 -2.65
C ALA A 140 -9.73 4.16 -2.48
N SER A 141 -8.49 3.78 -2.18
CA SER A 141 -8.15 2.37 -1.91
C SER A 141 -8.74 1.88 -0.59
N ILE A 142 -8.72 2.70 0.45
CA ILE A 142 -9.33 2.34 1.75
C ILE A 142 -10.84 2.12 1.58
N ASP A 143 -11.51 2.98 0.82
CA ASP A 143 -12.95 2.89 0.61
C ASP A 143 -13.32 1.60 -0.16
N ARG A 144 -12.53 1.21 -1.15
CA ARG A 144 -12.75 -0.06 -1.84
C ARG A 144 -12.47 -1.26 -0.95
N LEU A 145 -11.41 -1.17 -0.15
CA LEU A 145 -11.09 -2.20 0.83
C LEU A 145 -12.26 -2.38 1.81
N ALA A 146 -12.83 -1.26 2.29
CA ALA A 146 -13.99 -1.29 3.16
C ALA A 146 -15.19 -1.96 2.49
N ALA A 147 -15.46 -1.64 1.23
CA ALA A 147 -16.59 -2.24 0.50
C ALA A 147 -16.45 -3.76 0.39
N ILE A 148 -15.24 -4.25 0.19
CA ILE A 148 -14.97 -5.69 0.11
C ILE A 148 -15.09 -6.35 1.49
N ALA A 149 -14.47 -5.75 2.50
CA ALA A 149 -14.43 -6.33 3.85
C ALA A 149 -15.80 -6.31 4.53
N GLU A 150 -16.62 -5.30 4.27
CA GLU A 150 -17.97 -5.15 4.84
C GLU A 150 -19.03 -5.88 4.04
N GLY A 151 -18.73 -6.27 2.85
CA GLY A 151 -19.65 -6.93 1.92
C GLY A 151 -19.79 -8.45 2.12
#